data_7b106a1ab86da72f5c8f7a4be576eda9
#
_entry.id   7b106a1ab86da72f5c8f7a4be576eda9
#
_cell.length_a   1.000
_cell.length_b   1.000
_cell.length_c   1.000
_cell.angle_alpha   90.00
_cell.angle_beta   90.00
_cell.angle_gamma   90.00
#
_symmetry.space_group_name_H-M   'P 1'
#
loop_
_entity.id
_entity.type
_entity.pdbx_description
1 polymer ?
#
loop_
_entity_poly.entity_id
_entity_poly.type
_entity_poly.pdbx_seq_one_letter_code
_entity_poly.pdbx_strand_id
1 'polypeptide(L)'
;MEQTIGEYDDALAKCNDIFIKKMKDYGCAWRILRLSSLTDQIFIKAQRIRSIEMKGSQKVGEDIRNEFIGIVNYSIIALIQLYKGVAEQPDMENEEVQLLYEKYYNESKELMKSKNHDYGEAWRDMRVSSLTDLILQKLLRVKQIEDNQGKTCLLYTSPSPRDVS
;
A
#
# COMPACT_ATOMS: atom_id res chain seq x y z
N MET A 1 4.10 9.24 20.34
CA MET A 1 3.10 8.31 19.74
C MET A 1 1.79 9.00 19.37
N GLU A 2 1.25 9.85 20.23
CA GLU A 2 0.01 10.59 19.92
C GLU A 2 0.14 11.45 18.65
N GLN A 3 1.26 12.14 18.51
CA GLN A 3 1.53 12.93 17.30
C GLN A 3 1.54 12.06 16.05
N THR A 4 2.20 10.93 16.10
CA THR A 4 2.29 10.00 14.97
C THR A 4 0.92 9.44 14.59
N ILE A 5 0.11 9.09 15.58
CA ILE A 5 -1.25 8.60 15.35
C ILE A 5 -2.08 9.68 14.66
N GLY A 6 -2.01 10.92 15.12
CA GLY A 6 -2.71 12.04 14.50
C GLY A 6 -2.27 12.28 13.07
N GLU A 7 -0.97 12.26 12.82
CA GLU A 7 -0.42 12.41 11.46
C GLU A 7 -0.85 11.27 10.54
N TYR A 8 -0.86 10.04 11.06
CA TYR A 8 -1.34 8.87 10.31
C TYR A 8 -2.81 9.05 9.93
N ASP A 9 -3.64 9.39 10.89
CA ASP A 9 -5.07 9.58 10.65
C ASP A 9 -5.33 10.69 9.63
N ASP A 10 -4.59 11.80 9.71
CA ASP A 10 -4.71 12.89 8.75
C ASP A 10 -4.31 12.47 7.34
N ALA A 11 -3.21 11.75 7.21
CA ALA A 11 -2.73 11.26 5.92
C ALA A 11 -3.72 10.27 5.30
N LEU A 12 -4.20 9.32 6.09
CA LEU A 12 -5.15 8.30 5.60
C LEU A 12 -6.53 8.90 5.32
N ALA A 13 -6.93 9.96 6.03
CA ALA A 13 -8.17 10.67 5.71
C ALA A 13 -8.11 11.28 4.30
N LYS A 14 -6.97 11.82 3.90
CA LYS A 14 -6.76 12.35 2.55
C LYS A 14 -6.81 11.23 1.50
N CYS A 15 -6.19 10.08 1.80
CA CYS A 15 -6.24 8.92 0.93
C CYS A 15 -7.66 8.41 0.75
N ASN A 16 -8.40 8.28 1.83
CA ASN A 16 -9.77 7.81 1.81
C ASN A 16 -10.70 8.76 1.05
N ASP A 17 -10.49 10.06 1.20
CA ASP A 17 -11.27 11.09 0.50
C ASP A 17 -11.18 10.91 -1.01
N ILE A 18 -9.97 10.72 -1.53
CA ILE A 18 -9.74 10.47 -2.95
C ILE A 18 -10.32 9.12 -3.36
N PHE A 19 -10.17 8.11 -2.52
CA PHE A 19 -10.73 6.78 -2.78
C PHE A 19 -12.25 6.83 -2.94
N ILE A 20 -12.94 7.53 -2.04
CA ILE A 20 -14.40 7.69 -2.09
C ILE A 20 -14.83 8.43 -3.36
N LYS A 21 -14.12 9.49 -3.73
CA LYS A 21 -14.41 10.25 -4.95
C LYS A 21 -14.31 9.38 -6.20
N LYS A 22 -13.24 8.59 -6.29
CA LYS A 22 -13.06 7.65 -7.41
C LYS A 22 -14.13 6.55 -7.40
N MET A 23 -14.51 6.07 -6.24
CA MET A 23 -15.53 5.05 -6.11
C MET A 23 -16.89 5.54 -6.60
N LYS A 24 -17.22 6.83 -6.40
CA LYS A 24 -18.45 7.43 -6.93
C LYS A 24 -18.48 7.43 -8.46
N ASP A 25 -17.32 7.60 -9.09
CA ASP A 25 -17.21 7.64 -10.55
C ASP A 25 -17.10 6.25 -11.17
N TYR A 26 -16.32 5.36 -10.56
CA TYR A 26 -15.92 4.10 -11.18
C TYR A 26 -16.39 2.86 -10.40
N GLY A 27 -17.03 3.04 -9.25
CA GLY A 27 -17.42 1.93 -8.39
C GLY A 27 -16.21 1.11 -7.96
N CYS A 28 -16.36 -0.21 -7.95
CA CYS A 28 -15.28 -1.14 -7.61
C CYS A 28 -14.76 -1.88 -8.85
N ALA A 29 -14.51 -1.15 -9.93
CA ALA A 29 -14.01 -1.73 -11.18
C ALA A 29 -12.69 -2.49 -10.98
N TRP A 30 -11.90 -2.09 -9.98
CA TRP A 30 -10.63 -2.75 -9.63
C TRP A 30 -10.81 -4.19 -9.14
N ARG A 31 -12.04 -4.65 -8.89
CA ARG A 31 -12.30 -6.03 -8.46
C ARG A 31 -11.81 -7.07 -9.48
N ILE A 32 -11.67 -6.69 -10.74
CA ILE A 32 -11.17 -7.59 -11.78
C ILE A 32 -9.64 -7.69 -11.80
N LEU A 33 -8.94 -6.87 -11.04
CA LEU A 33 -7.48 -6.82 -11.09
C LEU A 33 -6.85 -7.96 -10.29
N ARG A 34 -5.92 -8.65 -10.92
CA ARG A 34 -5.07 -9.64 -10.25
C ARG A 34 -4.07 -8.93 -9.34
N LEU A 35 -3.58 -9.65 -8.33
CA LEU A 35 -2.60 -9.09 -7.40
C LEU A 35 -1.35 -8.59 -8.12
N SER A 36 -0.87 -9.33 -9.12
CA SER A 36 0.31 -8.92 -9.90
C SER A 36 0.08 -7.60 -10.63
N SER A 37 -1.14 -7.36 -11.13
CA SER A 37 -1.48 -6.09 -11.78
C SER A 37 -1.43 -4.93 -10.80
N LEU A 38 -1.91 -5.14 -9.58
CA LEU A 38 -1.87 -4.13 -8.53
C LEU A 38 -0.43 -3.85 -8.10
N THR A 39 0.38 -4.89 -7.95
CA THR A 39 1.81 -4.75 -7.65
C THR A 39 2.50 -3.89 -8.71
N ASP A 40 2.21 -4.12 -9.97
CA ASP A 40 2.77 -3.34 -11.08
C ASP A 40 2.33 -1.88 -11.03
N GLN A 41 1.06 -1.62 -10.71
CA GLN A 41 0.57 -0.24 -10.55
C GLN A 41 1.29 0.50 -9.43
N ILE A 42 1.47 -0.15 -8.29
CA ILE A 42 2.19 0.44 -7.15
C ILE A 42 3.65 0.68 -7.53
N PHE A 43 4.26 -0.28 -8.21
CA PHE A 43 5.67 -0.19 -8.65
C PHE A 43 5.89 1.00 -9.58
N ILE A 44 5.00 1.21 -10.55
CA ILE A 44 5.08 2.35 -11.48
C ILE A 44 5.02 3.67 -10.72
N LYS A 45 4.13 3.78 -9.73
CA LYS A 45 4.00 5.00 -8.93
C LYS A 45 5.26 5.25 -8.09
N ALA A 46 5.80 4.22 -7.49
CA ALA A 46 7.03 4.35 -6.69
C ALA A 46 8.23 4.75 -7.57
N GLN A 47 8.34 4.17 -8.77
CA GLN A 47 9.37 4.55 -9.73
C GLN A 47 9.21 6.00 -10.20
N ARG A 48 7.97 6.44 -10.39
CA ARG A 48 7.71 7.83 -10.77
C ARG A 48 8.16 8.80 -9.66
N ILE A 49 7.88 8.46 -8.41
CA ILE A 49 8.36 9.26 -7.27
C ILE A 49 9.88 9.36 -7.32
N ARG A 50 10.57 8.23 -7.45
CA ARG A 50 12.03 8.20 -7.53
C ARG A 50 12.56 9.06 -8.69
N SER A 51 11.93 8.97 -9.85
CA SER A 51 12.30 9.76 -11.02
C SER A 51 12.14 11.26 -10.77
N ILE A 52 11.03 11.67 -10.14
CA ILE A 52 10.78 13.07 -9.80
C ILE A 52 11.82 13.56 -8.78
N GLU A 53 12.10 12.77 -7.76
CA GLU A 53 13.12 13.10 -6.73
C GLU A 53 14.51 13.29 -7.36
N MET A 54 14.87 12.43 -8.30
CA MET A 54 16.17 12.50 -8.98
C MET A 54 16.29 13.72 -9.90
N LYS A 55 15.20 14.16 -10.50
CA LYS A 55 15.20 15.35 -11.37
C LYS A 55 15.24 16.67 -10.62
N GLY A 56 14.86 16.67 -9.34
CA GLY A 56 14.88 17.88 -8.51
C GLY A 56 13.94 18.99 -8.97
N SER A 57 12.82 18.65 -9.62
CA SER A 57 11.84 19.61 -10.11
C SER A 57 11.11 20.32 -8.97
N GLN A 58 10.79 21.61 -9.14
CA GLN A 58 10.08 22.39 -8.11
C GLN A 58 8.61 22.03 -7.95
N LYS A 59 8.02 21.30 -8.91
CA LYS A 59 6.66 20.81 -8.81
C LYS A 59 6.56 19.48 -8.05
N VAL A 60 7.64 19.07 -7.44
CA VAL A 60 7.85 17.77 -6.82
C VAL A 60 6.85 17.47 -5.70
N GLY A 61 6.54 18.46 -4.83
CA GLY A 61 5.79 18.20 -3.61
C GLY A 61 4.37 17.65 -3.85
N GLU A 62 3.62 18.27 -4.74
CA GLU A 62 2.24 17.88 -5.02
C GLU A 62 2.15 16.58 -5.80
N ASP A 63 2.98 16.44 -6.84
CA ASP A 63 3.03 15.23 -7.66
C ASP A 63 3.43 14.01 -6.84
N ILE A 64 4.45 14.14 -5.99
CA ILE A 64 4.90 13.06 -5.11
C ILE A 64 3.80 12.67 -4.13
N ARG A 65 3.13 13.66 -3.53
CA ARG A 65 2.04 13.40 -2.58
C ARG A 65 0.92 12.59 -3.24
N ASN A 66 0.52 12.98 -4.44
CA ASN A 66 -0.52 12.27 -5.18
C ASN A 66 -0.11 10.84 -5.52
N GLU A 67 1.15 10.62 -5.86
CA GLU A 67 1.65 9.27 -6.11
C GLU A 67 1.66 8.41 -4.84
N PHE A 68 2.05 8.98 -3.69
CA PHE A 68 1.98 8.26 -2.42
C PHE A 68 0.54 7.90 -2.04
N ILE A 69 -0.40 8.81 -2.28
CA ILE A 69 -1.82 8.52 -2.05
C ILE A 69 -2.26 7.34 -2.92
N GLY A 70 -1.85 7.33 -4.18
CA GLY A 70 -2.12 6.21 -5.08
C GLY A 70 -1.53 4.90 -4.58
N ILE A 71 -0.29 4.92 -4.07
CA ILE A 71 0.36 3.74 -3.49
C ILE A 71 -0.46 3.20 -2.32
N VAL A 72 -0.88 4.07 -1.40
CA VAL A 72 -1.68 3.67 -0.24
C VAL A 72 -3.00 3.04 -0.70
N ASN A 73 -3.73 3.69 -1.59
CA ASN A 73 -5.03 3.22 -2.03
C ASN A 73 -4.94 1.90 -2.81
N TYR A 74 -3.98 1.77 -3.71
CA TYR A 74 -3.75 0.50 -4.41
C TYR A 74 -3.30 -0.61 -3.47
N SER A 75 -2.54 -0.28 -2.43
CA SER A 75 -2.13 -1.26 -1.43
C SER A 75 -3.33 -1.78 -0.64
N ILE A 76 -4.25 -0.91 -0.27
CA ILE A 76 -5.49 -1.31 0.40
C ILE A 76 -6.35 -2.15 -0.54
N ILE A 77 -6.47 -1.76 -1.80
CA ILE A 77 -7.16 -2.56 -2.83
C ILE A 77 -6.53 -3.95 -2.93
N ALA A 78 -5.20 -4.03 -2.93
CA ALA A 78 -4.50 -5.31 -2.98
C ALA A 78 -4.83 -6.19 -1.78
N LEU A 79 -4.92 -5.61 -0.59
CA LEU A 79 -5.33 -6.34 0.61
C LEU A 79 -6.78 -6.84 0.51
N ILE A 80 -7.66 -6.03 -0.04
CA ILE A 80 -9.05 -6.43 -0.29
C ILE A 80 -9.09 -7.60 -1.29
N GLN A 81 -8.34 -7.50 -2.39
CA GLN A 81 -8.27 -8.57 -3.40
C GLN A 81 -7.67 -9.85 -2.83
N LEU A 82 -6.68 -9.74 -1.97
CA LEU A 82 -6.08 -10.90 -1.30
C LEU A 82 -7.12 -11.61 -0.42
N TYR A 83 -7.98 -10.84 0.23
CA TYR A 83 -9.03 -11.37 1.10
C TYR A 83 -10.21 -11.95 0.32
N LYS A 84 -10.71 -11.21 -0.68
CA LYS A 84 -11.92 -11.57 -1.43
C LYS A 84 -11.65 -12.48 -2.63
N GLY A 85 -10.43 -12.46 -3.16
CA GLY A 85 -10.13 -13.07 -4.45
C GLY A 85 -10.50 -12.14 -5.61
N VAL A 86 -9.99 -12.46 -6.79
CA VAL A 86 -10.26 -11.68 -8.01
C VAL A 86 -11.67 -12.02 -8.52
N ALA A 87 -12.42 -11.00 -8.92
CA ALA A 87 -13.75 -11.17 -9.49
C ALA A 87 -13.72 -10.99 -11.01
N GLU A 88 -14.74 -11.50 -11.69
CA GLU A 88 -14.87 -11.33 -13.13
C GLU A 88 -15.49 -9.99 -13.49
N GLN A 89 -16.18 -9.36 -12.56
CA GLN A 89 -16.86 -8.08 -12.72
C GLN A 89 -16.96 -7.37 -11.38
N PRO A 90 -17.24 -6.05 -11.36
CA PRO A 90 -17.54 -5.36 -10.11
C PRO A 90 -18.73 -6.02 -9.42
N ASP A 91 -18.54 -6.44 -8.18
CA ASP A 91 -19.49 -7.28 -7.45
C ASP A 91 -19.76 -6.81 -6.02
N MET A 92 -19.37 -5.57 -5.69
CA MET A 92 -19.50 -5.04 -4.34
C MET A 92 -20.21 -3.70 -4.35
N GLU A 93 -21.06 -3.50 -3.35
CA GLU A 93 -21.66 -2.20 -3.10
C GLU A 93 -20.63 -1.26 -2.45
N ASN A 94 -20.83 0.05 -2.64
CA ASN A 94 -19.90 1.05 -2.12
C ASN A 94 -19.73 0.97 -0.60
N GLU A 95 -20.81 0.65 0.11
CA GLU A 95 -20.78 0.52 1.57
C GLU A 95 -19.88 -0.65 2.02
N GLU A 96 -19.95 -1.78 1.34
CA GLU A 96 -19.10 -2.94 1.62
C GLU A 96 -17.63 -2.61 1.35
N VAL A 97 -17.36 -1.94 0.23
CA VAL A 97 -16.01 -1.51 -0.12
C VAL A 97 -15.43 -0.61 0.98
N GLN A 98 -16.22 0.35 1.45
CA GLN A 98 -15.77 1.28 2.48
C GLN A 98 -15.49 0.58 3.80
N LEU A 99 -16.30 -0.40 4.18
CA LEU A 99 -16.07 -1.19 5.39
C LEU A 99 -14.74 -1.96 5.30
N LEU A 100 -14.44 -2.53 4.14
CA LEU A 100 -13.16 -3.23 3.92
C LEU A 100 -11.99 -2.27 3.91
N TYR A 101 -12.15 -1.09 3.33
CA TYR A 101 -11.13 -0.04 3.37
C TYR A 101 -10.80 0.31 4.83
N GLU A 102 -11.80 0.54 5.64
CA GLU A 102 -11.63 0.87 7.06
C GLU A 102 -10.98 -0.27 7.84
N LYS A 103 -11.33 -1.51 7.54
CA LYS A 103 -10.72 -2.68 8.15
C LYS A 103 -9.21 -2.67 7.95
N TYR A 104 -8.74 -2.49 6.72
CA TYR A 104 -7.31 -2.50 6.41
C TYR A 104 -6.60 -1.23 6.85
N TYR A 105 -7.29 -0.11 6.83
CA TYR A 105 -6.83 1.11 7.47
C TYR A 105 -6.49 0.85 8.94
N ASN A 106 -7.42 0.25 9.68
CA ASN A 106 -7.24 -0.02 11.11
C ASN A 106 -6.17 -1.08 11.38
N GLU A 107 -6.11 -2.13 10.59
CA GLU A 107 -5.05 -3.14 10.73
C GLU A 107 -3.67 -2.54 10.49
N SER A 108 -3.53 -1.70 9.47
CA SER A 108 -2.27 -1.01 9.17
C SER A 108 -1.89 -0.05 10.28
N LYS A 109 -2.86 0.64 10.87
CA LYS A 109 -2.65 1.55 11.99
C LYS A 109 -2.13 0.80 13.21
N GLU A 110 -2.73 -0.33 13.54
CA GLU A 110 -2.28 -1.16 14.67
C GLU A 110 -0.87 -1.69 14.42
N LEU A 111 -0.55 -2.10 13.21
CA LEU A 111 0.80 -2.53 12.85
C LEU A 111 1.80 -1.40 13.00
N MET A 112 1.46 -0.20 12.54
CA MET A 112 2.30 1.00 12.71
C MET A 112 2.57 1.28 14.19
N LYS A 113 1.55 1.21 15.03
CA LYS A 113 1.69 1.43 16.47
C LYS A 113 2.64 0.41 17.10
N SER A 114 2.52 -0.87 16.75
CA SER A 114 3.41 -1.92 17.22
C SER A 114 4.85 -1.69 16.78
N LYS A 115 5.06 -1.32 15.52
CA LYS A 115 6.39 -1.03 14.99
C LYS A 115 7.03 0.16 15.70
N ASN A 116 6.28 1.22 15.92
CA ASN A 116 6.78 2.39 16.65
C ASN A 116 7.12 2.07 18.11
N HIS A 117 6.35 1.20 18.74
CA HIS A 117 6.64 0.75 20.09
C HIS A 117 8.01 0.04 20.16
N ASP A 118 8.28 -0.84 19.20
CA ASP A 118 9.49 -1.66 19.18
C ASP A 118 10.74 -0.88 18.75
N TYR A 119 10.60 -0.04 17.73
CA TYR A 119 11.74 0.63 17.07
C TYR A 119 11.78 2.14 17.32
N GLY A 120 10.85 2.68 18.08
CA GLY A 120 10.70 4.12 18.23
C GLY A 120 10.27 4.77 16.93
N GLU A 121 10.63 6.03 16.78
CA GLU A 121 10.27 6.81 15.57
C GLU A 121 11.49 7.16 14.74
N ALA A 122 12.43 6.23 14.62
CA ALA A 122 13.65 6.41 13.86
C ALA A 122 13.40 6.81 12.40
N TRP A 123 12.25 6.40 11.84
CA TRP A 123 11.87 6.76 10.48
C TRP A 123 11.76 8.28 10.26
N ARG A 124 11.55 9.05 11.34
CA ARG A 124 11.45 10.52 11.21
C ARG A 124 12.75 11.15 10.74
N ASP A 125 13.87 10.50 11.03
CA ASP A 125 15.19 10.99 10.63
C ASP A 125 15.59 10.52 9.22
N MET A 126 14.77 9.71 8.60
CA MET A 126 15.04 9.20 7.25
C MET A 126 14.62 10.24 6.21
N ARG A 127 15.38 10.29 5.12
CA ARG A 127 14.98 11.06 3.94
C ARG A 127 13.78 10.40 3.29
N VAL A 128 12.90 11.20 2.71
CA VAL A 128 11.76 10.67 1.94
C VAL A 128 12.25 9.77 0.81
N SER A 129 13.35 10.15 0.15
CA SER A 129 13.95 9.33 -0.91
C SER A 129 14.38 7.94 -0.42
N SER A 130 14.85 7.84 0.82
CA SER A 130 15.22 6.55 1.42
C SER A 130 13.97 5.68 1.65
N LEU A 131 12.87 6.29 2.06
CA LEU A 131 11.59 5.58 2.21
C LEU A 131 11.09 5.08 0.86
N THR A 132 11.22 5.89 -0.19
CA THR A 132 10.88 5.49 -1.56
C THR A 132 11.69 4.26 -2.00
N ASP A 133 12.99 4.27 -1.72
CA ASP A 133 13.87 3.14 -2.06
C ASP A 133 13.44 1.86 -1.33
N LEU A 134 13.06 1.97 -0.05
CA LEU A 134 12.59 0.82 0.71
C LEU A 134 11.26 0.28 0.16
N ILE A 135 10.38 1.16 -0.26
CA ILE A 135 9.12 0.75 -0.91
C ILE A 135 9.44 -0.04 -2.19
N LEU A 136 10.33 0.49 -3.03
CA LEU A 136 10.74 -0.19 -4.27
C LEU A 136 11.36 -1.55 -3.98
N GLN A 137 12.23 -1.64 -2.99
CA GLN A 137 12.84 -2.91 -2.60
C GLN A 137 11.79 -3.95 -2.20
N LYS A 138 10.83 -3.54 -1.39
CA LYS A 138 9.74 -4.44 -0.96
C LYS A 138 8.87 -4.87 -2.14
N LEU A 139 8.60 -3.97 -3.07
CA LEU A 139 7.82 -4.28 -4.27
C LEU A 139 8.55 -5.27 -5.17
N LEU A 140 9.87 -5.12 -5.34
CA LEU A 140 10.68 -6.10 -6.08
C LEU A 140 10.59 -7.47 -5.42
N ARG A 141 10.62 -7.52 -4.09
CA ARG A 141 10.46 -8.77 -3.37
C ARG A 141 9.10 -9.40 -3.61
N VAL A 142 8.04 -8.59 -3.57
CA VAL A 142 6.69 -9.08 -3.86
C VAL A 142 6.61 -9.64 -5.28
N LYS A 143 7.19 -8.94 -6.26
CA LYS A 143 7.21 -9.41 -7.66
C LYS A 143 7.94 -10.75 -7.78
N GLN A 144 9.06 -10.92 -7.09
CA GLN A 144 9.79 -12.20 -7.09
C GLN A 144 8.94 -13.33 -6.52
N ILE A 145 8.24 -13.06 -5.43
CA ILE A 145 7.36 -14.05 -4.81
C ILE A 145 6.21 -14.42 -5.76
N GLU A 146 5.62 -13.44 -6.41
CA GLU A 146 4.56 -13.65 -7.40
C GLU A 146 5.06 -14.46 -8.58
N ASP A 147 6.24 -14.13 -9.13
CA ASP A 147 6.84 -14.81 -10.27
C ASP A 147 7.21 -16.27 -9.92
N ASN A 148 7.50 -16.54 -8.66
CA ASN A 148 7.79 -17.89 -8.16
C ASN A 148 6.54 -18.58 -7.60
N GLN A 149 5.36 -18.09 -7.92
CA GLN A 149 4.09 -18.69 -7.49
C GLN A 149 3.96 -18.78 -5.95
N GLY A 150 4.50 -17.78 -5.25
CA GLY A 150 4.46 -17.71 -3.80
C GLY A 150 5.55 -18.51 -3.09
N LYS A 151 6.45 -19.13 -3.82
CA LYS A 151 7.51 -19.98 -3.24
C LYS A 151 8.74 -19.14 -2.91
N THR A 152 9.23 -19.28 -1.68
CA THR A 152 10.47 -18.64 -1.23
C THR A 152 11.31 -19.63 -0.45
N CYS A 153 12.59 -19.31 -0.26
CA CYS A 153 13.46 -20.14 0.57
C CYS A 153 12.94 -20.30 1.99
N LEU A 154 12.38 -19.22 2.57
CA LEU A 154 11.79 -19.28 3.91
C LEU A 154 10.60 -20.23 3.98
N LEU A 155 9.75 -20.25 2.96
CA LEU A 155 8.61 -21.15 2.90
C LEU A 155 9.04 -22.61 2.82
N TYR A 156 10.15 -22.87 2.15
CA TYR A 156 10.70 -24.24 2.06
C TYR A 156 11.41 -24.70 3.31
N THR A 157 12.12 -23.79 3.97
CA THR A 157 12.95 -24.13 5.14
C THR A 157 12.19 -24.06 6.45
N SER A 158 11.08 -23.36 6.47
CA SER A 158 10.26 -23.12 7.67
C SER A 158 8.83 -23.58 7.39
N PRO A 159 8.54 -24.87 7.57
CA PRO A 159 7.20 -25.40 7.28
C PRO A 159 6.12 -24.91 8.23
N SER A 160 6.49 -24.30 9.36
CA SER A 160 5.52 -23.76 10.30
C SER A 160 4.84 -22.51 9.75
N PRO A 161 3.50 -22.41 9.82
CA PRO A 161 2.79 -21.21 9.36
C PRO A 161 3.26 -19.92 10.04
N ARG A 162 3.81 -19.99 11.23
CA ARG A 162 4.33 -18.81 11.94
C ARG A 162 5.53 -18.19 11.25
N ASP A 163 6.30 -19.00 10.56
CA ASP A 163 7.54 -18.56 9.94
C ASP A 163 7.30 -17.89 8.60
N VAL A 164 6.06 -17.93 8.13
CA VAL A 164 5.64 -17.33 6.87
C VAL A 164 5.18 -15.89 7.05
N SER A 165 4.80 -15.54 8.26
CA SER A 165 4.24 -14.23 8.56
C SER A 165 5.26 -13.08 8.57
#